data_a6204e3dd76db07109124fdf5deab768
#
_entry.id   a6204e3dd76db07109124fdf5deab768
#
_cell.length_a   1.000
_cell.length_b   1.000
_cell.length_c   1.000
_cell.angle_alpha   90.00
_cell.angle_beta   90.00
_cell.angle_gamma   90.00
#
_symmetry.space_group_name_H-M   'P 1'
#
loop_
_entity.id
_entity.type
_entity.pdbx_description
1 polymer ?
#
loop_
_entity_poly.entity_id
_entity_poly.type
_entity_poly.pdbx_seq_one_letter_code
_entity_poly.pdbx_strand_id
1 'polypeptide(L)'
;GLGEVYKRQADGIEFQTCHGYLACQFISPLFNHRTDEYGWNKVEDRTRFATEILTRIRKVIGPDKIISVKMQGFDYPKSEGPNGNDGITPEQAAEVAPYLEKAGADMIAVSAGGTIYHQDDIMSGDVHRAEGWKVPAATMVKNAVSVPVVATGSIRHPDFVDQIINDGKCDMVGMGRGILAEREWVKKCAEGREDELRYCISCMNCFNVNPFSYEQTNCSVNPFALREGSKRPIVQDGDGRLVAVIGAGPAGMEAAVTLKQRGFDVVVFDKRDEIGGNLHVAKKPPFKGKFEWAIDYYKSMAKKLNITMKLGKEVTAQEVLALKPYSILVATGSNVISIPLEGLDQVQTVQAHDVLANDMQFANKKVVVIGGGITGLETALYINRQGTNQVSVVDMLPEWPVDMLDMRYQNEALLEVRHCNDQGVALFYNNKVVKFADGKLFIESTKDGEVKELPADVIVLSVGVKPNDALWQELLASGHPSVWKAGDAIATGKINKAVLHGSKFGYSLN
;
A
#
# COMPACT_ATOMS: atom_id res chain seq x y z
N GLY A 1 -11.93 -40.26 -5.17
CA GLY A 1 -12.30 -38.96 -5.71
C GLY A 1 -11.16 -37.97 -5.72
N LEU A 2 -11.37 -36.77 -6.26
CA LEU A 2 -10.36 -35.70 -6.36
C LEU A 2 -9.64 -35.41 -5.02
N GLY A 3 -10.34 -35.52 -3.88
CA GLY A 3 -9.75 -35.32 -2.55
C GLY A 3 -8.63 -36.31 -2.19
N GLU A 4 -8.59 -37.50 -2.74
CA GLU A 4 -7.51 -38.46 -2.49
C GLU A 4 -6.26 -38.20 -3.33
N VAL A 5 -6.43 -37.65 -4.54
CA VAL A 5 -5.32 -37.26 -5.39
C VAL A 5 -4.56 -36.10 -4.75
N TYR A 6 -5.25 -35.11 -4.22
CA TYR A 6 -4.65 -33.97 -3.50
C TYR A 6 -3.98 -34.40 -2.18
N LYS A 7 -4.57 -35.35 -1.43
CA LYS A 7 -3.97 -35.89 -0.19
C LYS A 7 -2.58 -36.54 -0.42
N ARG A 8 -2.34 -37.09 -1.61
CA ARG A 8 -1.09 -37.78 -1.95
C ARG A 8 0.00 -36.81 -2.44
N GLN A 9 -0.36 -35.59 -2.85
CA GLN A 9 0.56 -34.57 -3.42
C GLN A 9 1.04 -33.55 -2.42
N ALA A 10 0.29 -33.31 -1.33
CA ALA A 10 0.67 -32.32 -0.31
C ALA A 10 1.56 -32.95 0.76
N ASP A 11 2.60 -32.22 1.17
CA ASP A 11 3.49 -32.60 2.26
C ASP A 11 2.92 -32.33 3.64
N GLY A 12 1.91 -31.46 3.71
CA GLY A 12 1.19 -31.10 4.93
C GLY A 12 -0.08 -30.32 4.64
N ILE A 13 -0.72 -29.86 5.70
CA ILE A 13 -1.92 -29.02 5.64
C ILE A 13 -1.78 -27.85 6.60
N GLU A 14 -2.41 -26.72 6.30
CA GLU A 14 -2.60 -25.62 7.25
C GLU A 14 -4.05 -25.60 7.72
N PHE A 15 -4.25 -25.71 9.03
CA PHE A 15 -5.55 -25.58 9.66
C PHE A 15 -5.78 -24.16 10.13
N GLN A 16 -6.85 -23.55 9.63
CA GLN A 16 -7.16 -22.14 9.86
C GLN A 16 -7.96 -21.94 11.15
N THR A 17 -7.35 -21.33 12.17
CA THR A 17 -7.99 -20.92 13.43
C THR A 17 -7.83 -19.41 13.68
N CYS A 18 -7.84 -18.60 12.61
CA CYS A 18 -7.73 -17.14 12.71
C CYS A 18 -8.63 -16.43 11.70
N HIS A 19 -8.58 -15.10 11.69
CA HIS A 19 -9.23 -14.18 10.76
C HIS A 19 -10.76 -14.22 10.80
N GLY A 20 -11.36 -14.58 11.96
CA GLY A 20 -12.81 -14.62 12.14
C GLY A 20 -13.53 -15.80 11.46
N TYR A 21 -12.80 -16.79 10.90
CA TYR A 21 -13.40 -18.01 10.36
C TYR A 21 -13.87 -18.95 11.47
N LEU A 22 -14.66 -19.98 11.11
CA LEU A 22 -15.41 -20.80 12.04
C LEU A 22 -14.60 -21.25 13.28
N ALA A 23 -13.44 -21.85 13.11
CA ALA A 23 -12.64 -22.29 14.24
C ALA A 23 -12.13 -21.14 15.13
N CYS A 24 -11.83 -19.97 14.53
CA CYS A 24 -11.50 -18.75 15.27
C CYS A 24 -12.68 -18.25 16.11
N GLN A 25 -13.91 -18.35 15.58
CA GLN A 25 -15.12 -17.89 16.26
C GLN A 25 -15.38 -18.64 17.58
N PHE A 26 -14.99 -19.92 17.69
CA PHE A 26 -15.07 -20.66 18.96
C PHE A 26 -14.04 -20.15 19.97
N ILE A 27 -12.89 -19.66 19.51
CA ILE A 27 -11.79 -19.24 20.37
C ILE A 27 -11.93 -17.78 20.84
N SER A 28 -12.59 -16.91 20.08
CA SER A 28 -12.70 -15.49 20.37
C SER A 28 -13.97 -15.12 21.14
N PRO A 29 -13.87 -14.29 22.19
CA PRO A 29 -15.03 -13.81 22.96
C PRO A 29 -15.90 -12.83 22.18
N LEU A 30 -15.44 -12.31 21.04
CA LEU A 30 -16.28 -11.48 20.17
C LEU A 30 -17.41 -12.28 19.53
N PHE A 31 -17.24 -13.59 19.38
CA PHE A 31 -18.17 -14.49 18.68
C PHE A 31 -18.74 -15.58 19.56
N ASN A 32 -17.94 -16.12 20.50
CA ASN A 32 -18.32 -17.24 21.31
C ASN A 32 -19.04 -16.80 22.60
N HIS A 33 -20.36 -16.84 22.57
CA HIS A 33 -21.22 -16.57 23.73
C HIS A 33 -21.87 -17.85 24.27
N ARG A 34 -21.34 -19.04 23.94
CA ARG A 34 -21.86 -20.34 24.35
C ARG A 34 -21.57 -20.60 25.83
N THR A 35 -22.43 -21.39 26.45
CA THR A 35 -22.31 -21.77 27.87
C THR A 35 -22.16 -23.28 28.07
N ASP A 36 -22.10 -24.06 26.98
CA ASP A 36 -21.85 -25.49 26.98
C ASP A 36 -20.37 -25.85 26.93
N GLU A 37 -20.03 -27.11 26.66
CA GLU A 37 -18.65 -27.62 26.58
C GLU A 37 -17.80 -27.03 25.45
N TYR A 38 -18.36 -26.16 24.61
CA TYR A 38 -17.65 -25.37 23.59
C TYR A 38 -17.66 -23.86 23.93
N GLY A 39 -17.97 -23.52 25.18
CA GLY A 39 -18.11 -22.14 25.63
C GLY A 39 -16.80 -21.40 25.78
N TRP A 40 -16.90 -20.10 25.88
CA TRP A 40 -15.75 -19.19 25.98
C TRP A 40 -15.02 -19.23 27.33
N ASN A 41 -15.73 -19.44 28.43
CA ASN A 41 -15.25 -19.16 29.79
C ASN A 41 -13.99 -19.93 30.22
N LYS A 42 -13.82 -21.15 29.71
CA LYS A 42 -12.63 -21.99 29.99
C LYS A 42 -11.82 -22.19 28.72
N VAL A 43 -10.50 -22.22 28.85
CA VAL A 43 -9.62 -22.42 27.69
C VAL A 43 -9.84 -23.81 27.05
N GLU A 44 -10.11 -24.85 27.87
CA GLU A 44 -10.42 -26.20 27.40
C GLU A 44 -11.67 -26.23 26.52
N ASP A 45 -12.70 -25.48 26.92
CA ASP A 45 -13.99 -25.46 26.23
C ASP A 45 -13.91 -24.66 24.93
N ARG A 46 -13.31 -23.45 24.96
CA ARG A 46 -13.17 -22.62 23.76
C ARG A 46 -12.21 -23.21 22.70
N THR A 47 -11.28 -24.07 23.11
CA THR A 47 -10.35 -24.75 22.18
C THR A 47 -10.87 -26.08 21.68
N ARG A 48 -11.87 -26.67 22.32
CA ARG A 48 -12.40 -28.02 22.05
C ARG A 48 -12.73 -28.26 20.58
N PHE A 49 -13.44 -27.33 19.94
CA PHE A 49 -13.81 -27.48 18.54
C PHE A 49 -12.57 -27.59 17.63
N ALA A 50 -11.57 -26.74 17.83
CA ALA A 50 -10.32 -26.76 17.06
C ALA A 50 -9.48 -28.03 17.34
N THR A 51 -9.36 -28.43 18.61
CA THR A 51 -8.56 -29.60 19.02
C THR A 51 -9.18 -30.92 18.55
N GLU A 52 -10.50 -31.05 18.55
CA GLU A 52 -11.18 -32.21 17.98
C GLU A 52 -10.94 -32.36 16.48
N ILE A 53 -10.99 -31.25 15.74
CA ILE A 53 -10.70 -31.26 14.31
C ILE A 53 -9.26 -31.65 14.07
N LEU A 54 -8.30 -31.03 14.78
CA LEU A 54 -6.86 -31.34 14.64
C LEU A 54 -6.57 -32.80 14.94
N THR A 55 -7.11 -33.34 16.01
CA THR A 55 -6.96 -34.78 16.37
C THR A 55 -7.48 -35.69 15.26
N ARG A 56 -8.63 -35.37 14.66
CA ARG A 56 -9.19 -36.14 13.53
C ARG A 56 -8.31 -36.00 12.28
N ILE A 57 -7.81 -34.79 11.98
CA ILE A 57 -6.88 -34.56 10.86
C ILE A 57 -5.63 -35.42 11.06
N ARG A 58 -4.97 -35.34 12.23
CA ARG A 58 -3.77 -36.12 12.55
C ARG A 58 -4.00 -37.63 12.37
N LYS A 59 -5.16 -38.13 12.84
CA LYS A 59 -5.55 -39.55 12.67
C LYS A 59 -5.64 -39.94 11.19
N VAL A 60 -6.10 -39.03 10.33
CA VAL A 60 -6.34 -39.35 8.89
C VAL A 60 -5.04 -39.26 8.08
N ILE A 61 -4.19 -38.25 8.33
CA ILE A 61 -2.99 -38.01 7.53
C ILE A 61 -1.75 -38.75 8.03
N GLY A 62 -1.81 -39.29 9.26
CA GLY A 62 -0.68 -40.00 9.89
C GLY A 62 0.36 -39.06 10.51
N PRO A 63 1.43 -39.63 11.10
CA PRO A 63 2.45 -38.86 11.80
C PRO A 63 3.45 -38.15 10.86
N ASP A 64 3.59 -38.63 9.62
CA ASP A 64 4.66 -38.18 8.70
C ASP A 64 4.30 -36.88 7.95
N LYS A 65 3.06 -36.43 8.02
CA LYS A 65 2.60 -35.21 7.34
C LYS A 65 2.52 -34.05 8.31
N ILE A 66 2.99 -32.86 7.87
CA ILE A 66 3.00 -31.65 8.68
C ILE A 66 1.60 -31.07 8.83
N ILE A 67 1.22 -30.72 10.07
CA ILE A 67 0.06 -29.87 10.36
C ILE A 67 0.57 -28.52 10.84
N SER A 68 0.44 -27.51 10.01
CA SER A 68 0.56 -26.11 10.40
C SER A 68 -0.78 -25.62 10.94
N VAL A 69 -0.77 -24.88 12.04
CA VAL A 69 -1.98 -24.18 12.53
C VAL A 69 -1.76 -22.69 12.39
N LYS A 70 -2.62 -22.05 11.58
CA LYS A 70 -2.64 -20.60 11.52
C LYS A 70 -3.59 -20.06 12.58
N MET A 71 -3.02 -19.50 13.65
CA MET A 71 -3.80 -19.12 14.81
C MET A 71 -3.94 -17.59 14.97
N GLN A 72 -5.03 -17.21 15.63
CA GLN A 72 -5.28 -15.83 16.03
C GLN A 72 -4.40 -15.46 17.21
N GLY A 73 -3.52 -14.47 17.01
CA GLY A 73 -2.69 -13.90 18.07
C GLY A 73 -3.41 -12.83 18.89
N PHE A 74 -4.32 -12.08 18.22
CA PHE A 74 -5.26 -11.13 18.82
C PHE A 74 -6.30 -10.72 17.79
N ASP A 75 -7.49 -10.27 18.24
CA ASP A 75 -8.52 -9.77 17.34
C ASP A 75 -8.28 -8.29 17.02
N TYR A 76 -8.07 -7.46 18.05
CA TYR A 76 -7.78 -6.04 17.92
C TYR A 76 -6.53 -5.65 18.70
N PRO A 77 -5.79 -4.63 18.29
CA PRO A 77 -4.86 -3.95 19.18
C PRO A 77 -5.61 -3.41 20.41
N LYS A 78 -4.90 -3.31 21.52
CA LYS A 78 -5.48 -2.86 22.79
C LYS A 78 -6.29 -1.57 22.63
N SER A 79 -7.54 -1.61 23.11
CA SER A 79 -8.52 -0.50 23.08
C SER A 79 -9.03 -0.10 21.67
N GLU A 80 -8.74 -0.88 20.62
CA GLU A 80 -9.28 -0.66 19.27
C GLU A 80 -10.53 -1.51 18.96
N GLY A 81 -10.88 -2.45 19.85
CA GLY A 81 -12.01 -3.36 19.67
C GLY A 81 -13.39 -2.68 19.87
N PRO A 82 -14.46 -3.28 19.33
CA PRO A 82 -15.80 -2.74 19.39
C PRO A 82 -16.30 -2.63 20.85
N ASN A 83 -16.83 -1.47 21.21
CA ASN A 83 -17.32 -1.18 22.57
C ASN A 83 -16.28 -1.41 23.69
N GLY A 84 -14.98 -1.22 23.37
CA GLY A 84 -13.88 -1.46 24.30
C GLY A 84 -13.58 -2.95 24.54
N ASN A 85 -14.15 -3.86 23.76
CA ASN A 85 -13.82 -5.29 23.79
C ASN A 85 -12.82 -5.60 22.66
N ASP A 86 -11.58 -5.87 23.03
CA ASP A 86 -10.49 -6.17 22.09
C ASP A 86 -10.56 -7.64 21.57
N GLY A 87 -11.52 -8.43 21.97
CA GLY A 87 -11.62 -9.85 21.61
C GLY A 87 -10.55 -10.70 22.30
N ILE A 88 -9.98 -11.67 21.56
CA ILE A 88 -8.85 -12.47 22.09
C ILE A 88 -7.61 -11.57 22.17
N THR A 89 -6.91 -11.64 23.32
CA THR A 89 -5.66 -10.93 23.57
C THR A 89 -4.44 -11.83 23.29
N PRO A 90 -3.23 -11.26 23.14
CA PRO A 90 -2.00 -12.05 22.99
C PRO A 90 -1.76 -13.06 24.13
N GLU A 91 -2.11 -12.70 25.37
CA GLU A 91 -2.00 -13.57 26.54
C GLU A 91 -2.94 -14.78 26.40
N GLN A 92 -4.19 -14.53 26.04
CA GLN A 92 -5.18 -15.58 25.81
C GLN A 92 -4.84 -16.47 24.62
N ALA A 93 -4.20 -15.92 23.58
CA ALA A 93 -3.69 -16.70 22.46
C ALA A 93 -2.55 -17.63 22.93
N ALA A 94 -1.66 -17.16 23.78
CA ALA A 94 -0.60 -17.98 24.37
C ALA A 94 -1.17 -19.12 25.27
N GLU A 95 -2.31 -18.90 25.95
CA GLU A 95 -3.01 -19.97 26.69
C GLU A 95 -3.60 -21.05 25.77
N VAL A 96 -4.06 -20.65 24.57
CA VAL A 96 -4.68 -21.57 23.58
C VAL A 96 -3.64 -22.45 22.89
N ALA A 97 -2.45 -21.90 22.59
CA ALA A 97 -1.45 -22.56 21.77
C ALA A 97 -1.04 -23.97 22.24
N PRO A 98 -0.78 -24.25 23.55
CA PRO A 98 -0.45 -25.59 24.03
C PRO A 98 -1.51 -26.65 23.77
N TYR A 99 -2.80 -26.26 23.72
CA TYR A 99 -3.89 -27.19 23.39
C TYR A 99 -3.86 -27.60 21.91
N LEU A 100 -3.48 -26.66 21.03
CA LEU A 100 -3.34 -26.95 19.59
C LEU A 100 -2.11 -27.83 19.32
N GLU A 101 -0.99 -27.57 20.00
CA GLU A 101 0.21 -28.42 19.96
C GLU A 101 -0.12 -29.85 20.42
N LYS A 102 -0.73 -30.01 21.60
CA LYS A 102 -1.13 -31.31 22.13
C LYS A 102 -2.10 -32.07 21.22
N ALA A 103 -2.94 -31.36 20.48
CA ALA A 103 -3.89 -31.96 19.52
C ALA A 103 -3.21 -32.39 18.21
N GLY A 104 -1.92 -32.12 18.01
CA GLY A 104 -1.12 -32.61 16.89
C GLY A 104 -0.66 -31.55 15.90
N ALA A 105 -0.61 -30.27 16.27
CA ALA A 105 0.07 -29.25 15.49
C ALA A 105 1.59 -29.48 15.53
N ASP A 106 2.25 -29.44 14.36
CA ASP A 106 3.72 -29.52 14.23
C ASP A 106 4.34 -28.13 14.14
N MET A 107 3.55 -27.11 13.85
CA MET A 107 3.98 -25.73 13.67
C MET A 107 2.79 -24.78 13.88
N ILE A 108 3.06 -23.59 14.42
CA ILE A 108 2.05 -22.55 14.64
C ILE A 108 2.43 -21.26 13.93
N ALA A 109 1.58 -20.78 13.02
CA ALA A 109 1.72 -19.50 12.34
C ALA A 109 0.79 -18.46 12.99
N VAL A 110 1.36 -17.42 13.62
CA VAL A 110 0.60 -16.42 14.36
C VAL A 110 0.22 -15.25 13.45
N SER A 111 -1.08 -14.96 13.38
CA SER A 111 -1.64 -13.81 12.66
C SER A 111 -2.61 -13.04 13.55
N ALA A 112 -3.32 -12.05 13.02
CA ALA A 112 -4.28 -11.24 13.79
C ALA A 112 -5.32 -10.61 12.88
N GLY A 113 -6.42 -10.13 13.48
CA GLY A 113 -7.53 -9.48 12.77
C GLY A 113 -8.38 -10.46 11.96
N GLY A 114 -9.28 -9.95 11.13
CA GLY A 114 -10.18 -10.78 10.32
C GLY A 114 -11.05 -9.97 9.37
N THR A 115 -11.85 -10.66 8.57
CA THR A 115 -12.81 -10.06 7.64
C THR A 115 -14.14 -9.66 8.30
N ILE A 116 -14.39 -10.14 9.52
CA ILE A 116 -15.60 -9.83 10.28
C ILE A 116 -15.31 -8.57 11.13
N TYR A 117 -16.27 -7.65 11.21
CA TYR A 117 -16.18 -6.35 11.88
C TYR A 117 -15.14 -5.39 11.28
N HIS A 118 -14.88 -5.45 9.97
CA HIS A 118 -13.96 -4.51 9.31
C HIS A 118 -12.52 -4.53 9.87
N GLN A 119 -12.01 -5.73 10.22
CA GLN A 119 -10.64 -5.93 10.69
C GLN A 119 -9.63 -6.19 9.58
N ASP A 120 -9.96 -5.86 8.34
CA ASP A 120 -9.09 -6.15 7.18
C ASP A 120 -7.75 -5.41 7.26
N ASP A 121 -7.75 -4.20 7.82
CA ASP A 121 -6.57 -3.40 8.10
C ASP A 121 -5.65 -4.11 9.12
N ILE A 122 -6.23 -4.74 10.15
CA ILE A 122 -5.51 -5.52 11.15
C ILE A 122 -4.99 -6.83 10.55
N MET A 123 -5.81 -7.55 9.79
CA MET A 123 -5.40 -8.79 9.13
C MET A 123 -4.23 -8.56 8.18
N SER A 124 -4.32 -7.55 7.34
CA SER A 124 -3.37 -7.29 6.27
C SER A 124 -2.22 -6.38 6.68
N GLY A 125 -2.41 -5.50 7.67
CA GLY A 125 -1.44 -4.50 8.09
C GLY A 125 -1.16 -3.50 6.96
N ASP A 126 -1.97 -2.46 6.89
CA ASP A 126 -1.87 -1.38 5.92
C ASP A 126 -0.64 -0.46 6.16
N VAL A 127 -0.67 0.72 5.54
CA VAL A 127 0.41 1.69 5.66
C VAL A 127 0.62 2.21 7.09
N HIS A 128 -0.43 2.21 7.93
CA HIS A 128 -0.38 2.72 9.31
C HIS A 128 0.29 1.74 10.28
N ARG A 129 0.38 0.44 9.95
CA ARG A 129 0.98 -0.58 10.83
C ARG A 129 2.49 -0.67 10.63
N ALA A 130 3.23 -0.68 11.73
CA ALA A 130 4.68 -0.85 11.71
C ALA A 130 5.09 -2.23 11.18
N GLU A 131 6.35 -2.38 10.76
CA GLU A 131 6.92 -3.68 10.46
C GLU A 131 6.99 -4.54 11.71
N GLY A 132 6.63 -5.81 11.59
CA GLY A 132 6.68 -6.76 12.71
C GLY A 132 5.63 -6.53 13.81
N TRP A 133 4.62 -5.71 13.61
CA TRP A 133 3.65 -5.32 14.63
C TRP A 133 2.87 -6.48 15.28
N LYS A 134 2.88 -7.68 14.67
CA LYS A 134 2.32 -8.92 15.23
C LYS A 134 3.37 -9.79 15.95
N VAL A 135 4.66 -9.46 15.85
CA VAL A 135 5.74 -10.23 16.45
C VAL A 135 5.59 -10.38 17.98
N PRO A 136 5.16 -9.36 18.74
CA PRO A 136 4.95 -9.54 20.19
C PRO A 136 3.99 -10.67 20.53
N ALA A 137 2.88 -10.81 19.82
CA ALA A 137 1.94 -11.92 20.03
C ALA A 137 2.57 -13.28 19.64
N ALA A 138 3.32 -13.34 18.54
CA ALA A 138 4.05 -14.54 18.14
C ALA A 138 5.08 -14.95 19.19
N THR A 139 5.78 -13.99 19.82
CA THR A 139 6.74 -14.25 20.89
C THR A 139 6.06 -14.84 22.12
N MET A 140 4.87 -14.36 22.49
CA MET A 140 4.12 -14.94 23.61
C MET A 140 3.72 -16.40 23.35
N VAL A 141 3.24 -16.67 22.13
CA VAL A 141 2.93 -18.04 21.69
C VAL A 141 4.18 -18.91 21.68
N LYS A 142 5.32 -18.41 21.16
CA LYS A 142 6.61 -19.11 21.13
C LYS A 142 7.07 -19.55 22.54
N ASN A 143 6.86 -18.69 23.51
CA ASN A 143 7.23 -19.00 24.90
C ASN A 143 6.30 -20.03 25.57
N ALA A 144 5.14 -20.32 24.98
CA ALA A 144 4.14 -21.24 25.52
C ALA A 144 4.16 -22.64 24.89
N VAL A 145 4.88 -22.83 23.77
CA VAL A 145 4.90 -24.10 23.01
C VAL A 145 6.32 -24.55 22.70
N SER A 146 6.50 -25.84 22.35
CA SER A 146 7.78 -26.41 21.92
C SER A 146 7.91 -26.52 20.39
N VAL A 147 6.81 -26.52 19.67
CA VAL A 147 6.80 -26.55 18.21
C VAL A 147 7.27 -25.21 17.60
N PRO A 148 7.84 -25.21 16.38
CA PRO A 148 8.24 -23.99 15.71
C PRO A 148 7.09 -22.99 15.54
N VAL A 149 7.40 -21.70 15.76
CA VAL A 149 6.45 -20.59 15.61
C VAL A 149 6.86 -19.67 14.48
N VAL A 150 5.91 -19.41 13.56
CA VAL A 150 6.06 -18.48 12.44
C VAL A 150 5.46 -17.14 12.82
N ALA A 151 6.26 -16.08 12.84
CA ALA A 151 5.78 -14.71 13.01
C ALA A 151 5.38 -14.11 11.67
N THR A 152 4.27 -13.36 11.68
CA THR A 152 3.81 -12.56 10.54
C THR A 152 3.68 -11.08 10.93
N GLY A 153 3.29 -10.20 10.01
CA GLY A 153 3.00 -8.82 10.36
C GLY A 153 3.86 -7.81 9.59
N SER A 154 3.65 -7.74 8.28
CA SER A 154 4.31 -6.75 7.42
C SER A 154 5.86 -6.83 7.44
N ILE A 155 6.44 -7.98 7.68
CA ILE A 155 7.89 -8.23 7.71
C ILE A 155 8.44 -8.15 6.27
N ARG A 156 9.61 -7.46 6.09
CA ARG A 156 10.19 -7.16 4.77
C ARG A 156 11.71 -7.06 4.74
N HIS A 157 12.30 -6.39 5.75
CA HIS A 157 13.74 -6.10 5.77
C HIS A 157 14.54 -7.26 6.30
N PRO A 158 15.61 -7.69 5.62
CA PRO A 158 16.45 -8.81 6.04
C PRO A 158 17.00 -8.63 7.45
N ASP A 159 17.56 -7.47 7.77
CA ASP A 159 18.11 -7.17 9.08
C ASP A 159 17.08 -7.33 10.20
N PHE A 160 15.82 -6.94 9.94
CA PHE A 160 14.74 -7.11 10.91
C PHE A 160 14.36 -8.59 11.08
N VAL A 161 14.38 -9.37 9.98
CA VAL A 161 14.18 -10.84 10.04
C VAL A 161 15.25 -11.49 10.91
N ASP A 162 16.51 -11.19 10.63
CA ASP A 162 17.65 -11.73 11.39
C ASP A 162 17.57 -11.33 12.86
N GLN A 163 17.22 -10.09 13.14
CA GLN A 163 17.06 -9.60 14.51
C GLN A 163 16.01 -10.40 15.28
N ILE A 164 14.78 -10.55 14.75
CA ILE A 164 13.69 -11.21 15.49
C ILE A 164 13.91 -12.71 15.68
N ILE A 165 14.62 -13.38 14.75
CA ILE A 165 14.99 -14.79 14.86
C ILE A 165 16.13 -14.95 15.89
N ASN A 166 17.19 -14.16 15.79
CA ASN A 166 18.33 -14.21 16.71
C ASN A 166 17.94 -13.83 18.15
N ASP A 167 16.99 -12.91 18.32
CA ASP A 167 16.41 -12.56 19.62
C ASP A 167 15.49 -13.67 20.19
N GLY A 168 15.28 -14.78 19.48
CA GLY A 168 14.40 -15.87 19.89
C GLY A 168 12.90 -15.52 19.91
N LYS A 169 12.48 -14.47 19.20
CA LYS A 169 11.07 -14.03 19.15
C LYS A 169 10.19 -14.94 18.32
N CYS A 170 10.77 -15.63 17.36
CA CYS A 170 10.11 -16.64 16.52
C CYS A 170 11.18 -17.58 15.93
N ASP A 171 10.75 -18.69 15.32
CA ASP A 171 11.64 -19.61 14.61
C ASP A 171 11.68 -19.33 13.12
N MET A 172 10.61 -18.80 12.57
CA MET A 172 10.44 -18.52 11.16
C MET A 172 9.60 -17.25 10.95
N VAL A 173 9.70 -16.67 9.76
CA VAL A 173 8.88 -15.53 9.35
C VAL A 173 7.98 -15.87 8.17
N GLY A 174 6.75 -15.38 8.20
CA GLY A 174 5.78 -15.50 7.12
C GLY A 174 5.61 -14.19 6.37
N MET A 175 6.00 -14.17 5.09
CA MET A 175 5.93 -13.00 4.23
C MET A 175 4.97 -13.21 3.07
N GLY A 176 3.82 -12.52 3.06
CA GLY A 176 2.89 -12.52 1.94
C GLY A 176 3.23 -11.42 0.93
N ARG A 177 2.86 -10.17 1.25
CA ARG A 177 3.05 -9.03 0.34
C ARG A 177 4.52 -8.68 0.07
N GLY A 178 5.44 -9.03 0.98
CA GLY A 178 6.88 -8.91 0.74
C GLY A 178 7.29 -9.71 -0.48
N ILE A 179 6.85 -10.97 -0.60
CA ILE A 179 7.14 -11.84 -1.73
C ILE A 179 6.37 -11.43 -2.99
N LEU A 180 5.17 -10.85 -2.88
CA LEU A 180 4.49 -10.25 -4.04
C LEU A 180 5.27 -9.07 -4.61
N ALA A 181 5.89 -8.27 -3.76
CA ALA A 181 6.73 -7.14 -4.20
C ALA A 181 8.08 -7.62 -4.76
N GLU A 182 8.70 -8.64 -4.14
CA GLU A 182 9.99 -9.21 -4.53
C GLU A 182 9.99 -10.74 -4.41
N ARG A 183 9.70 -11.43 -5.49
CA ARG A 183 9.63 -12.91 -5.50
C ARG A 183 10.97 -13.61 -5.24
N GLU A 184 12.08 -12.93 -5.56
CA GLU A 184 13.43 -13.46 -5.37
C GLU A 184 14.06 -12.98 -4.05
N TRP A 185 13.24 -12.54 -3.09
CA TRP A 185 13.69 -11.97 -1.83
C TRP A 185 14.72 -12.86 -1.13
N VAL A 186 14.38 -14.13 -0.87
CA VAL A 186 15.27 -15.09 -0.20
C VAL A 186 16.56 -15.30 -1.00
N LYS A 187 16.45 -15.45 -2.32
CA LYS A 187 17.60 -15.64 -3.19
C LYS A 187 18.53 -14.44 -3.19
N LYS A 188 17.98 -13.23 -3.29
CA LYS A 188 18.77 -11.99 -3.30
C LYS A 188 19.48 -11.78 -1.96
N CYS A 189 18.81 -12.07 -0.82
CA CYS A 189 19.45 -12.02 0.49
C CYS A 189 20.59 -13.04 0.59
N ALA A 190 20.37 -14.29 0.18
CA ALA A 190 21.42 -15.32 0.20
C ALA A 190 22.63 -14.99 -0.71
N GLU A 191 22.43 -14.17 -1.74
CA GLU A 191 23.48 -13.73 -2.68
C GLU A 191 24.09 -12.37 -2.31
N GLY A 192 23.69 -11.73 -1.19
CA GLY A 192 24.17 -10.39 -0.78
C GLY A 192 23.73 -9.27 -1.72
N ARG A 193 22.52 -9.36 -2.27
CA ARG A 193 21.94 -8.41 -3.22
C ARG A 193 20.70 -7.71 -2.64
N GLU A 194 20.71 -7.38 -1.36
CA GLU A 194 19.61 -6.71 -0.68
C GLU A 194 19.32 -5.33 -1.26
N ASP A 195 20.34 -4.69 -1.85
CA ASP A 195 20.24 -3.42 -2.56
C ASP A 195 19.35 -3.47 -3.82
N GLU A 196 19.01 -4.67 -4.29
CA GLU A 196 18.06 -4.90 -5.40
C GLU A 196 16.63 -5.23 -4.95
N LEU A 197 16.35 -5.27 -3.65
CA LEU A 197 15.04 -5.66 -3.15
C LEU A 197 13.98 -4.56 -3.38
N ARG A 198 12.84 -4.98 -3.95
CA ARG A 198 11.63 -4.16 -4.00
C ARG A 198 10.81 -4.39 -2.73
N TYR A 199 10.86 -3.46 -1.80
CA TYR A 199 10.08 -3.59 -0.58
C TYR A 199 8.60 -3.28 -0.80
N CYS A 200 7.73 -4.06 -0.14
CA CYS A 200 6.30 -3.79 -0.12
C CYS A 200 6.01 -2.48 0.64
N ILE A 201 5.42 -1.50 -0.02
CA ILE A 201 5.10 -0.18 0.55
C ILE A 201 3.74 -0.14 1.30
N SER A 202 3.11 -1.29 1.55
CA SER A 202 1.82 -1.41 2.25
C SER A 202 0.66 -0.59 1.67
N CYS A 203 0.69 -0.27 0.40
CA CYS A 203 -0.34 0.53 -0.29
C CYS A 203 -1.66 -0.21 -0.52
N MET A 204 -1.80 -1.44 -0.07
CA MET A 204 -2.98 -2.31 -0.19
C MET A 204 -3.50 -2.54 -1.61
N ASN A 205 -2.83 -2.07 -2.66
CA ASN A 205 -3.28 -2.19 -4.04
C ASN A 205 -3.53 -3.65 -4.48
N CYS A 206 -2.70 -4.60 -3.99
CA CYS A 206 -2.87 -6.02 -4.28
C CYS A 206 -4.04 -6.67 -3.53
N PHE A 207 -4.51 -6.05 -2.45
CA PHE A 207 -5.63 -6.53 -1.64
C PHE A 207 -6.97 -5.94 -2.10
N ASN A 208 -6.95 -4.69 -2.59
CA ASN A 208 -8.11 -3.93 -3.02
C ASN A 208 -8.59 -4.33 -4.44
N VAL A 209 -8.55 -5.61 -4.77
CA VAL A 209 -9.10 -6.11 -6.04
C VAL A 209 -10.56 -6.49 -5.83
N ASN A 210 -11.43 -5.89 -6.62
CA ASN A 210 -12.83 -6.29 -6.65
C ASN A 210 -12.93 -7.77 -7.09
N PRO A 211 -13.40 -8.69 -6.24
CA PRO A 211 -13.51 -10.10 -6.59
C PRO A 211 -14.50 -10.36 -7.74
N PHE A 212 -15.35 -9.37 -8.05
CA PHE A 212 -16.31 -9.42 -9.16
C PHE A 212 -15.78 -8.73 -10.44
N SER A 213 -14.62 -8.08 -10.39
CA SER A 213 -13.95 -7.58 -11.60
C SER A 213 -13.03 -8.67 -12.16
N TYR A 214 -12.99 -8.80 -13.48
CA TYR A 214 -12.03 -9.68 -14.16
C TYR A 214 -10.59 -9.10 -14.15
N GLU A 215 -10.33 -8.06 -13.38
CA GLU A 215 -9.00 -7.48 -13.25
C GLU A 215 -8.13 -8.33 -12.35
N GLN A 216 -6.96 -8.68 -12.82
CA GLN A 216 -5.98 -9.43 -12.04
C GLN A 216 -5.39 -8.55 -10.93
N THR A 217 -5.22 -9.14 -9.76
CA THR A 217 -4.42 -8.56 -8.68
C THR A 217 -3.06 -8.11 -9.22
N ASN A 218 -2.60 -6.94 -8.77
CA ASN A 218 -1.31 -6.39 -9.16
C ASN A 218 -0.62 -5.68 -7.99
N CYS A 219 0.68 -5.45 -8.10
CA CYS A 219 1.46 -4.74 -7.10
C CYS A 219 1.87 -3.35 -7.60
N SER A 220 1.93 -2.36 -6.70
CA SER A 220 2.35 -1.01 -7.05
C SER A 220 3.83 -0.90 -7.39
N VAL A 221 4.68 -1.75 -6.83
CA VAL A 221 6.13 -1.69 -7.05
C VAL A 221 6.66 -2.83 -7.92
N ASN A 222 5.86 -3.88 -8.17
CA ASN A 222 6.25 -5.01 -9.02
C ASN A 222 5.24 -5.19 -10.15
N PRO A 223 5.59 -4.84 -11.40
CA PRO A 223 4.67 -4.94 -12.55
C PRO A 223 4.32 -6.37 -12.93
N PHE A 224 5.07 -7.37 -12.43
CA PHE A 224 4.88 -8.79 -12.76
C PHE A 224 4.24 -9.62 -11.63
N ALA A 225 3.90 -9.01 -10.50
CA ALA A 225 3.27 -9.73 -9.40
C ALA A 225 2.01 -10.47 -9.89
N LEU A 226 1.93 -11.78 -9.61
CA LEU A 226 0.88 -12.70 -10.08
C LEU A 226 0.76 -12.82 -11.62
N ARG A 227 1.80 -12.39 -12.33
CA ARG A 227 1.92 -12.50 -13.79
C ARG A 227 3.29 -13.04 -14.20
N GLU A 228 3.94 -13.77 -13.30
CA GLU A 228 5.31 -14.24 -13.47
C GLU A 228 5.45 -15.13 -14.72
N GLY A 229 4.43 -15.92 -15.04
CA GLY A 229 4.38 -16.73 -16.26
C GLY A 229 4.33 -15.93 -17.56
N SER A 230 3.93 -14.66 -17.52
CA SER A 230 3.91 -13.75 -18.66
C SER A 230 5.19 -12.90 -18.78
N LYS A 231 6.06 -12.93 -17.76
CA LYS A 231 7.33 -12.22 -17.77
C LYS A 231 8.26 -12.86 -18.78
N ARG A 232 8.54 -12.14 -19.87
CA ARG A 232 9.56 -12.57 -20.81
C ARG A 232 10.95 -12.49 -20.17
N PRO A 233 11.87 -13.42 -20.46
CA PRO A 233 13.26 -13.23 -20.08
C PRO A 233 13.80 -11.91 -20.62
N ILE A 234 14.66 -11.26 -19.85
CA ILE A 234 15.39 -10.08 -20.32
C ILE A 234 16.41 -10.57 -21.36
N VAL A 235 16.27 -10.09 -22.59
CA VAL A 235 17.17 -10.38 -23.70
C VAL A 235 18.09 -9.17 -23.88
N GLN A 236 19.38 -9.39 -24.11
CA GLN A 236 20.37 -8.35 -24.39
C GLN A 236 20.27 -7.95 -25.88
N ASP A 237 19.24 -7.17 -26.22
CA ASP A 237 18.91 -6.77 -27.60
C ASP A 237 18.96 -5.25 -27.81
N GLY A 238 19.46 -4.51 -26.83
CA GLY A 238 19.54 -3.06 -26.87
C GLY A 238 20.68 -2.53 -27.74
N ASP A 239 21.78 -3.29 -27.91
CA ASP A 239 22.96 -2.97 -28.73
C ASP A 239 23.53 -1.55 -28.48
N GLY A 240 23.42 -1.04 -27.25
CA GLY A 240 23.87 0.32 -26.91
C GLY A 240 23.06 1.44 -27.57
N ARG A 241 21.91 1.15 -28.19
CA ARG A 241 21.04 2.19 -28.76
C ARG A 241 20.54 3.13 -27.66
N LEU A 242 20.68 4.44 -27.90
CA LEU A 242 20.36 5.47 -26.91
C LEU A 242 18.85 5.67 -26.77
N VAL A 243 18.33 5.58 -25.57
CA VAL A 243 16.95 5.95 -25.22
C VAL A 243 16.95 7.15 -24.27
N ALA A 244 16.23 8.21 -24.64
CA ALA A 244 16.02 9.38 -23.79
C ALA A 244 14.72 9.18 -22.99
N VAL A 245 14.81 9.22 -21.66
CA VAL A 245 13.65 9.12 -20.74
C VAL A 245 13.49 10.48 -20.06
N ILE A 246 12.31 11.08 -20.14
CA ILE A 246 12.02 12.40 -19.59
C ILE A 246 11.03 12.25 -18.45
N GLY A 247 11.54 12.42 -17.22
CA GLY A 247 10.86 12.19 -15.95
C GLY A 247 11.49 11.02 -15.18
N ALA A 248 12.06 11.31 -14.01
CA ALA A 248 12.64 10.31 -13.09
C ALA A 248 11.63 9.81 -12.03
N GLY A 249 10.33 9.89 -12.33
CA GLY A 249 9.27 9.27 -11.53
C GLY A 249 9.17 7.76 -11.76
N PRO A 250 8.23 7.06 -11.09
CA PRO A 250 8.11 5.60 -11.16
C PRO A 250 8.03 5.03 -12.58
N ALA A 251 7.32 5.71 -13.49
CA ALA A 251 7.19 5.25 -14.88
C ALA A 251 8.51 5.34 -15.65
N GLY A 252 9.20 6.48 -15.56
CA GLY A 252 10.48 6.66 -16.25
C GLY A 252 11.58 5.78 -15.68
N MET A 253 11.67 5.69 -14.35
CA MET A 253 12.70 4.85 -13.71
C MET A 253 12.50 3.37 -13.95
N GLU A 254 11.26 2.86 -13.93
CA GLU A 254 10.99 1.46 -14.26
C GLU A 254 11.36 1.14 -15.71
N ALA A 255 11.06 2.06 -16.64
CA ALA A 255 11.49 1.92 -18.03
C ALA A 255 13.02 1.94 -18.16
N ALA A 256 13.68 2.89 -17.51
CA ALA A 256 15.14 3.04 -17.57
C ALA A 256 15.88 1.81 -17.02
N VAL A 257 15.43 1.26 -15.88
CA VAL A 257 15.98 0.02 -15.31
C VAL A 257 15.80 -1.14 -16.29
N THR A 258 14.61 -1.33 -16.83
CA THR A 258 14.31 -2.43 -17.78
C THR A 258 15.15 -2.33 -19.06
N LEU A 259 15.21 -1.13 -19.64
CA LEU A 259 15.99 -0.87 -20.85
C LEU A 259 17.49 -1.11 -20.64
N LYS A 260 18.02 -0.64 -19.51
CA LYS A 260 19.45 -0.82 -19.19
C LYS A 260 19.80 -2.29 -19.00
N GLN A 261 18.89 -3.06 -18.37
CA GLN A 261 19.02 -4.52 -18.28
C GLN A 261 18.98 -5.20 -19.64
N ARG A 262 18.34 -4.62 -20.64
CA ARG A 262 18.32 -5.08 -22.04
C ARG A 262 19.53 -4.62 -22.85
N GLY A 263 20.48 -3.86 -22.28
CA GLY A 263 21.68 -3.40 -22.97
C GLY A 263 21.48 -2.12 -23.80
N PHE A 264 20.39 -1.38 -23.61
CA PHE A 264 20.28 -0.03 -24.16
C PHE A 264 21.15 0.96 -23.39
N ASP A 265 21.63 2.00 -24.05
CA ASP A 265 22.10 3.19 -23.37
C ASP A 265 20.91 4.06 -23.01
N VAL A 266 20.89 4.50 -21.74
CA VAL A 266 19.74 5.26 -21.21
C VAL A 266 20.24 6.56 -20.57
N VAL A 267 19.61 7.67 -20.96
CA VAL A 267 19.76 8.96 -20.28
C VAL A 267 18.39 9.39 -19.74
N VAL A 268 18.34 9.67 -18.44
CA VAL A 268 17.12 10.13 -17.75
C VAL A 268 17.24 11.60 -17.42
N PHE A 269 16.23 12.39 -17.76
CA PHE A 269 16.11 13.80 -17.43
C PHE A 269 15.01 14.02 -16.40
N ASP A 270 15.22 14.92 -15.45
CA ASP A 270 14.16 15.42 -14.59
C ASP A 270 14.44 16.88 -14.19
N LYS A 271 13.37 17.68 -14.08
CA LYS A 271 13.47 19.06 -13.59
C LYS A 271 13.79 19.14 -12.11
N ARG A 272 13.45 18.11 -11.33
CA ARG A 272 13.86 17.94 -9.94
C ARG A 272 15.30 17.45 -9.89
N ASP A 273 15.98 17.74 -8.82
CA ASP A 273 17.37 17.34 -8.56
C ASP A 273 17.50 15.91 -8.01
N GLU A 274 16.38 15.19 -7.86
CA GLU A 274 16.34 13.82 -7.31
C GLU A 274 15.38 12.89 -8.04
N ILE A 275 15.68 11.57 -7.93
CA ILE A 275 14.85 10.48 -8.45
C ILE A 275 13.62 10.30 -7.56
N GLY A 276 12.45 10.00 -8.14
CA GLY A 276 11.24 9.62 -7.40
C GLY A 276 9.97 10.32 -7.89
N GLY A 277 10.08 11.51 -8.49
CA GLY A 277 8.92 12.26 -8.98
C GLY A 277 7.89 12.50 -7.88
N ASN A 278 6.61 12.20 -8.16
CA ASN A 278 5.53 12.40 -7.18
C ASN A 278 5.55 11.43 -5.98
N LEU A 279 6.44 10.43 -5.92
CA LEU A 279 6.63 9.64 -4.70
C LEU A 279 7.13 10.51 -3.53
N HIS A 280 7.86 11.60 -3.80
CA HIS A 280 8.28 12.56 -2.77
C HIS A 280 7.10 13.28 -2.12
N VAL A 281 6.04 13.52 -2.85
CA VAL A 281 4.79 14.08 -2.32
C VAL A 281 3.99 12.99 -1.61
N ALA A 282 3.88 11.81 -2.23
CA ALA A 282 3.10 10.70 -1.72
C ALA A 282 3.61 10.10 -0.39
N LYS A 283 4.91 10.27 -0.06
CA LYS A 283 5.50 9.80 1.20
C LYS A 283 5.25 10.73 2.40
N LYS A 284 4.81 11.99 2.16
CA LYS A 284 4.69 13.04 3.18
C LYS A 284 3.48 12.89 4.12
N PRO A 285 2.30 12.46 3.63
CA PRO A 285 1.18 12.21 4.53
C PRO A 285 1.56 11.30 5.69
N PRO A 286 0.87 11.39 6.83
CA PRO A 286 1.13 10.54 7.97
C PRO A 286 1.18 9.06 7.60
N PHE A 287 2.16 8.34 8.18
CA PHE A 287 2.41 6.90 7.99
C PHE A 287 2.89 6.46 6.60
N LYS A 288 2.92 7.33 5.57
CA LYS A 288 3.32 6.99 4.21
C LYS A 288 4.84 7.00 3.96
N GLY A 289 5.66 7.17 4.98
CA GLY A 289 7.14 7.13 4.86
C GLY A 289 7.69 5.89 4.13
N LYS A 290 6.96 4.76 4.15
CA LYS A 290 7.32 3.53 3.42
C LYS A 290 7.42 3.70 1.89
N PHE A 291 6.85 4.77 1.34
CA PHE A 291 6.97 5.08 -0.08
C PHE A 291 8.41 5.47 -0.47
N GLU A 292 9.24 5.91 0.51
CA GLU A 292 10.68 6.13 0.33
C GLU A 292 11.39 4.87 -0.20
N TRP A 293 11.01 3.67 0.25
CA TRP A 293 11.64 2.42 -0.18
C TRP A 293 11.54 2.17 -1.69
N ALA A 294 10.48 2.68 -2.33
CA ALA A 294 10.37 2.62 -3.79
C ALA A 294 11.35 3.59 -4.47
N ILE A 295 11.60 4.75 -3.85
CA ILE A 295 12.59 5.71 -4.32
C ILE A 295 14.00 5.13 -4.15
N ASP A 296 14.29 4.54 -2.99
CA ASP A 296 15.59 3.95 -2.67
C ASP A 296 15.94 2.79 -3.63
N TYR A 297 14.94 1.95 -3.95
CA TYR A 297 15.10 0.93 -4.98
C TYR A 297 15.56 1.54 -6.32
N TYR A 298 14.90 2.58 -6.81
CA TYR A 298 15.28 3.20 -8.08
C TYR A 298 16.62 3.91 -8.00
N LYS A 299 16.99 4.54 -6.87
CA LYS A 299 18.31 5.12 -6.65
C LYS A 299 19.40 4.05 -6.69
N SER A 300 19.18 2.94 -6.01
CA SER A 300 20.10 1.78 -6.00
C SER A 300 20.29 1.21 -7.39
N MET A 301 19.18 0.94 -8.10
CA MET A 301 19.24 0.39 -9.46
C MET A 301 19.87 1.34 -10.47
N ALA A 302 19.62 2.65 -10.36
CA ALA A 302 20.25 3.65 -11.21
C ALA A 302 21.77 3.64 -11.06
N LYS A 303 22.27 3.57 -9.82
CA LYS A 303 23.70 3.45 -9.52
C LYS A 303 24.28 2.12 -10.04
N LYS A 304 23.63 1.00 -9.73
CA LYS A 304 24.10 -0.35 -10.09
C LYS A 304 24.21 -0.57 -11.61
N LEU A 305 23.23 -0.06 -12.35
CA LEU A 305 23.16 -0.17 -13.80
C LEU A 305 23.87 0.97 -14.55
N ASN A 306 24.52 1.89 -13.83
CA ASN A 306 25.16 3.08 -14.41
C ASN A 306 24.23 3.85 -15.35
N ILE A 307 22.98 4.14 -14.91
CA ILE A 307 22.04 4.94 -15.68
C ILE A 307 22.51 6.39 -15.66
N THR A 308 22.65 7.01 -16.83
CA THR A 308 23.01 8.42 -16.92
C THR A 308 21.85 9.31 -16.47
N MET A 309 22.04 10.03 -15.37
CA MET A 309 21.03 10.92 -14.80
C MET A 309 21.39 12.39 -15.09
N LYS A 310 20.45 13.16 -15.64
CA LYS A 310 20.54 14.63 -15.85
C LYS A 310 19.38 15.28 -15.11
N LEU A 311 19.59 15.52 -13.83
CA LEU A 311 18.59 16.05 -12.89
C LEU A 311 18.77 17.55 -12.67
N GLY A 312 17.74 18.21 -12.09
CA GLY A 312 17.77 19.63 -11.72
C GLY A 312 17.53 20.59 -12.87
N LYS A 313 17.13 20.11 -14.06
CA LYS A 313 16.87 20.96 -15.22
C LYS A 313 15.71 20.42 -16.05
N GLU A 314 14.76 21.27 -16.37
CA GLU A 314 13.71 20.98 -17.36
C GLU A 314 14.34 20.99 -18.77
N VAL A 315 14.24 19.84 -19.46
CA VAL A 315 14.81 19.66 -20.80
C VAL A 315 13.80 20.10 -21.87
N THR A 316 14.28 20.71 -22.94
CA THR A 316 13.50 21.08 -24.11
C THR A 316 13.47 19.98 -25.17
N ALA A 317 12.49 20.01 -26.08
CA ALA A 317 12.44 19.09 -27.21
C ALA A 317 13.72 19.16 -28.06
N GLN A 318 14.25 20.37 -28.30
CA GLN A 318 15.48 20.58 -29.07
C GLN A 318 16.69 19.91 -28.42
N GLU A 319 16.85 20.02 -27.09
CA GLU A 319 17.95 19.40 -26.36
C GLU A 319 17.86 17.85 -26.42
N VAL A 320 16.66 17.30 -26.34
CA VAL A 320 16.44 15.85 -26.46
C VAL A 320 16.80 15.36 -27.87
N LEU A 321 16.30 16.04 -28.89
CA LEU A 321 16.53 15.69 -30.31
C LEU A 321 18.00 15.81 -30.72
N ALA A 322 18.73 16.78 -30.13
CA ALA A 322 20.18 16.96 -30.36
C ALA A 322 21.00 15.71 -29.96
N LEU A 323 20.52 14.88 -29.04
CA LEU A 323 21.16 13.61 -28.66
C LEU A 323 20.98 12.52 -29.72
N LYS A 324 20.13 12.71 -30.72
CA LYS A 324 19.76 11.72 -31.75
C LYS A 324 19.38 10.36 -31.12
N PRO A 325 18.44 10.33 -30.15
CA PRO A 325 18.09 9.08 -29.49
C PRO A 325 17.41 8.12 -30.47
N TYR A 326 17.57 6.83 -30.23
CA TYR A 326 16.82 5.78 -30.93
C TYR A 326 15.31 5.83 -30.61
N SER A 327 14.98 6.10 -29.34
CA SER A 327 13.60 6.27 -28.87
C SER A 327 13.52 7.29 -27.73
N ILE A 328 12.37 7.91 -27.59
CA ILE A 328 12.08 8.89 -26.55
C ILE A 328 10.88 8.45 -25.75
N LEU A 329 11.00 8.42 -24.41
CA LEU A 329 9.90 8.18 -23.49
C LEU A 329 9.62 9.45 -22.68
N VAL A 330 8.43 10.00 -22.78
CA VAL A 330 7.95 11.12 -21.98
C VAL A 330 7.15 10.58 -20.79
N ALA A 331 7.67 10.74 -19.59
CA ALA A 331 7.10 10.31 -18.31
C ALA A 331 6.99 11.49 -17.33
N THR A 332 6.60 12.65 -17.85
CA THR A 332 6.57 13.96 -17.17
C THR A 332 5.47 14.12 -16.12
N GLY A 333 4.66 13.08 -15.91
CA GLY A 333 3.65 13.04 -14.84
C GLY A 333 2.43 13.91 -15.16
N SER A 334 1.95 14.66 -14.17
CA SER A 334 0.72 15.45 -14.23
C SER A 334 0.90 16.84 -13.65
N ASN A 335 0.02 17.74 -14.03
CA ASN A 335 -0.10 19.11 -13.50
C ASN A 335 -1.34 19.21 -12.61
N VAL A 336 -1.27 19.98 -11.53
CA VAL A 336 -2.41 20.27 -10.65
C VAL A 336 -3.48 21.09 -11.39
N ILE A 337 -4.73 20.88 -11.01
CA ILE A 337 -5.88 21.65 -11.52
C ILE A 337 -6.18 22.77 -10.52
N SER A 338 -6.49 23.96 -11.01
CA SER A 338 -7.05 25.07 -10.25
C SER A 338 -8.49 25.32 -10.69
N ILE A 339 -9.34 25.75 -9.76
CA ILE A 339 -10.72 26.12 -10.04
C ILE A 339 -10.87 27.64 -10.02
N PRO A 340 -11.66 28.21 -10.91
CA PRO A 340 -12.09 29.59 -10.80
C PRO A 340 -13.13 29.69 -9.65
N LEU A 341 -12.77 30.33 -8.56
CA LEU A 341 -13.66 30.57 -7.44
C LEU A 341 -13.54 32.06 -7.08
N GLU A 342 -14.67 32.76 -7.02
CA GLU A 342 -14.74 34.16 -6.66
C GLU A 342 -14.14 34.38 -5.27
N GLY A 343 -13.26 35.39 -5.14
CA GLY A 343 -12.65 35.81 -3.89
C GLY A 343 -11.42 35.01 -3.44
N LEU A 344 -10.92 34.03 -4.19
CA LEU A 344 -9.70 33.28 -3.84
C LEU A 344 -8.45 34.18 -3.74
N ASP A 345 -8.44 35.31 -4.43
CA ASP A 345 -7.39 36.33 -4.36
C ASP A 345 -7.36 37.08 -3.03
N GLN A 346 -8.41 36.99 -2.20
CA GLN A 346 -8.53 37.61 -0.89
C GLN A 346 -8.00 36.72 0.25
N VAL A 347 -7.60 35.50 -0.03
CA VAL A 347 -7.15 34.52 0.96
C VAL A 347 -5.92 33.79 0.49
N GLN A 348 -5.04 33.41 1.43
CA GLN A 348 -3.92 32.54 1.09
C GLN A 348 -4.42 31.24 0.47
N THR A 349 -4.12 31.02 -0.82
CA THR A 349 -4.53 29.83 -1.56
C THR A 349 -3.29 29.08 -2.03
N VAL A 350 -3.24 27.76 -1.73
CA VAL A 350 -2.12 26.86 -2.06
C VAL A 350 -2.65 25.54 -2.62
N GLN A 351 -1.82 24.83 -3.38
CA GLN A 351 -2.15 23.49 -3.85
C GLN A 351 -1.76 22.45 -2.77
N ALA A 352 -2.56 21.40 -2.61
CA ALA A 352 -2.25 20.27 -1.74
C ALA A 352 -0.87 19.66 -2.07
N HIS A 353 -0.55 19.56 -3.37
CA HIS A 353 0.75 19.14 -3.84
C HIS A 353 1.89 19.99 -3.26
N ASP A 354 1.75 21.32 -3.27
CA ASP A 354 2.79 22.24 -2.80
C ASP A 354 2.93 22.22 -1.27
N VAL A 355 1.81 22.04 -0.56
CA VAL A 355 1.82 21.84 0.90
C VAL A 355 2.71 20.66 1.27
N LEU A 356 2.52 19.52 0.60
CA LEU A 356 3.26 18.29 0.86
C LEU A 356 4.69 18.34 0.30
N ALA A 357 4.88 18.87 -0.92
CA ALA A 357 6.19 18.92 -1.57
C ALA A 357 7.18 19.82 -0.84
N ASN A 358 6.70 20.94 -0.28
CA ASN A 358 7.54 21.95 0.34
C ASN A 358 7.51 21.90 1.88
N ASP A 359 6.90 20.86 2.47
CA ASP A 359 6.72 20.71 3.93
C ASP A 359 6.14 21.96 4.58
N MET A 360 5.10 22.57 3.95
CA MET A 360 4.52 23.81 4.41
C MET A 360 3.93 23.68 5.82
N GLN A 361 4.27 24.63 6.68
CA GLN A 361 3.81 24.67 8.06
C GLN A 361 2.75 25.75 8.25
N PHE A 362 1.71 25.40 9.01
CA PHE A 362 0.67 26.31 9.42
C PHE A 362 0.55 26.29 10.95
N ALA A 363 0.31 27.43 11.55
CA ALA A 363 0.15 27.54 13.01
C ALA A 363 -1.04 28.43 13.36
N ASN A 364 -1.95 27.92 14.18
CA ASN A 364 -3.15 28.62 14.63
C ASN A 364 -4.04 29.11 13.47
N LYS A 365 -4.13 28.32 12.39
CA LYS A 365 -4.89 28.65 11.19
C LYS A 365 -6.18 27.85 11.10
N LYS A 366 -7.19 28.47 10.52
CA LYS A 366 -8.38 27.81 10.00
C LYS A 366 -8.12 27.45 8.55
N VAL A 367 -7.90 26.16 8.27
CA VAL A 367 -7.52 25.66 6.95
C VAL A 367 -8.70 24.90 6.35
N VAL A 368 -9.12 25.29 5.16
CA VAL A 368 -10.15 24.56 4.42
C VAL A 368 -9.52 23.90 3.20
N VAL A 369 -9.59 22.58 3.14
CA VAL A 369 -9.17 21.77 1.98
C VAL A 369 -10.36 21.58 1.05
N ILE A 370 -10.26 22.03 -0.18
CA ILE A 370 -11.27 21.84 -1.22
C ILE A 370 -10.90 20.63 -2.05
N GLY A 371 -11.73 19.58 -1.97
CA GLY A 371 -11.54 18.25 -2.56
C GLY A 371 -11.26 17.20 -1.50
N GLY A 372 -12.24 16.32 -1.25
CA GLY A 372 -12.22 15.23 -0.27
C GLY A 372 -11.78 13.88 -0.85
N GLY A 373 -11.02 13.89 -1.95
CA GLY A 373 -10.32 12.70 -2.43
C GLY A 373 -9.19 12.29 -1.50
N ILE A 374 -8.57 11.12 -1.75
CA ILE A 374 -7.50 10.58 -0.90
C ILE A 374 -6.39 11.62 -0.62
N THR A 375 -5.90 12.31 -1.65
CA THR A 375 -4.87 13.34 -1.49
C THR A 375 -5.34 14.51 -0.59
N GLY A 376 -6.61 14.90 -0.70
CA GLY A 376 -7.16 15.98 0.13
C GLY A 376 -7.26 15.58 1.60
N LEU A 377 -7.78 14.38 1.88
CA LEU A 377 -7.87 13.81 3.22
C LEU A 377 -6.47 13.66 3.86
N GLU A 378 -5.51 13.10 3.11
CA GLU A 378 -4.12 12.97 3.53
C GLU A 378 -3.46 14.32 3.83
N THR A 379 -3.71 15.33 2.99
CA THR A 379 -3.19 16.68 3.20
C THR A 379 -3.84 17.32 4.43
N ALA A 380 -5.15 17.12 4.63
CA ALA A 380 -5.84 17.57 5.82
C ALA A 380 -5.25 16.95 7.10
N LEU A 381 -5.00 15.65 7.12
CA LEU A 381 -4.33 14.95 8.22
C LEU A 381 -2.91 15.47 8.46
N TYR A 382 -2.15 15.70 7.37
CA TYR A 382 -0.81 16.27 7.45
C TYR A 382 -0.81 17.63 8.14
N ILE A 383 -1.73 18.53 7.76
CA ILE A 383 -1.87 19.88 8.36
C ILE A 383 -2.38 19.78 9.80
N ASN A 384 -3.36 18.93 10.06
CA ASN A 384 -3.95 18.77 11.39
C ASN A 384 -2.92 18.30 12.43
N ARG A 385 -1.98 17.45 12.04
CA ARG A 385 -0.89 16.95 12.90
C ARG A 385 0.18 18.00 13.24
N GLN A 386 0.16 19.16 12.62
CA GLN A 386 1.00 20.28 13.03
C GLN A 386 0.52 20.92 14.35
N GLY A 387 -0.66 20.49 14.86
CA GLY A 387 -1.06 20.59 16.28
C GLY A 387 -2.00 21.72 16.64
N THR A 388 -1.97 22.87 15.96
CA THR A 388 -2.74 24.07 16.41
C THR A 388 -3.77 24.56 15.40
N ASN A 389 -3.94 23.84 14.29
CA ASN A 389 -4.82 24.24 13.21
C ASN A 389 -6.24 23.67 13.37
N GLN A 390 -7.23 24.40 12.89
CA GLN A 390 -8.59 23.90 12.69
C GLN A 390 -8.73 23.54 11.22
N VAL A 391 -8.86 22.24 10.93
CA VAL A 391 -8.87 21.73 9.55
C VAL A 391 -10.26 21.24 9.18
N SER A 392 -10.71 21.66 8.00
CA SER A 392 -11.97 21.20 7.39
C SER A 392 -11.71 20.73 5.96
N VAL A 393 -12.48 19.75 5.50
CA VAL A 393 -12.47 19.28 4.10
C VAL A 393 -13.85 19.47 3.51
N VAL A 394 -13.91 20.01 2.30
CA VAL A 394 -15.16 20.22 1.54
C VAL A 394 -15.10 19.45 0.23
N ASP A 395 -16.12 18.66 -0.05
CA ASP A 395 -16.28 17.99 -1.36
C ASP A 395 -17.74 18.05 -1.83
N MET A 396 -17.91 18.31 -3.13
CA MET A 396 -19.22 18.33 -3.77
C MET A 396 -19.82 16.94 -3.97
N LEU A 397 -18.99 15.92 -3.98
CA LEU A 397 -19.40 14.52 -4.09
C LEU A 397 -19.93 14.02 -2.74
N PRO A 398 -20.77 12.98 -2.76
CA PRO A 398 -21.18 12.31 -1.53
C PRO A 398 -19.97 11.75 -0.78
N GLU A 399 -20.14 11.55 0.53
CA GLU A 399 -19.20 10.77 1.32
C GLU A 399 -18.87 9.46 0.59
N TRP A 400 -17.61 9.04 0.65
CA TRP A 400 -17.17 7.83 -0.04
C TRP A 400 -18.16 6.70 0.22
N PRO A 401 -18.98 6.31 -0.80
CA PRO A 401 -20.05 5.38 -0.56
C PRO A 401 -19.47 3.99 -0.32
N VAL A 402 -19.94 3.36 0.74
CA VAL A 402 -19.65 1.96 1.07
C VAL A 402 -20.05 1.02 -0.08
N ASP A 403 -20.96 1.49 -0.95
CA ASP A 403 -21.61 0.70 -2.01
C ASP A 403 -21.06 0.93 -3.42
N MET A 404 -20.04 1.76 -3.61
CA MET A 404 -19.54 2.02 -4.96
C MET A 404 -18.67 0.89 -5.49
N LEU A 405 -18.92 0.55 -6.75
CA LEU A 405 -18.41 -0.58 -7.55
C LEU A 405 -16.88 -0.67 -7.69
N ASP A 406 -16.09 0.29 -7.23
CA ASP A 406 -14.63 0.22 -7.25
C ASP A 406 -14.04 -0.02 -5.86
N MET A 407 -14.17 -1.27 -5.38
CA MET A 407 -13.62 -1.71 -4.10
C MET A 407 -12.09 -1.48 -3.96
N ARG A 408 -11.38 -1.20 -5.06
CA ARG A 408 -9.93 -0.95 -5.07
C ARG A 408 -9.52 0.30 -4.31
N TYR A 409 -10.43 1.25 -4.12
CA TYR A 409 -10.16 2.53 -3.45
C TYR A 409 -10.91 2.67 -2.12
N GLN A 410 -11.88 1.80 -1.86
CA GLN A 410 -12.77 1.95 -0.70
C GLN A 410 -12.01 1.82 0.62
N ASN A 411 -11.20 0.78 0.78
CA ASN A 411 -10.53 0.54 2.06
C ASN A 411 -9.54 1.66 2.42
N GLU A 412 -8.78 2.19 1.43
CA GLU A 412 -7.86 3.29 1.66
C GLU A 412 -8.62 4.59 1.97
N ALA A 413 -9.65 4.93 1.18
CA ALA A 413 -10.44 6.14 1.40
C ALA A 413 -11.23 6.10 2.70
N LEU A 414 -11.87 4.98 3.02
CA LEU A 414 -12.60 4.80 4.29
C LEU A 414 -11.68 4.90 5.49
N LEU A 415 -10.46 4.39 5.40
CA LEU A 415 -9.46 4.50 6.45
C LEU A 415 -9.05 5.96 6.67
N GLU A 416 -8.80 6.71 5.60
CA GLU A 416 -8.47 8.14 5.70
C GLU A 416 -9.63 8.97 6.25
N VAL A 417 -10.88 8.67 5.86
CA VAL A 417 -12.09 9.29 6.44
C VAL A 417 -12.17 9.01 7.94
N ARG A 418 -11.95 7.76 8.37
CA ARG A 418 -11.92 7.38 9.78
C ARG A 418 -10.86 8.16 10.53
N HIS A 419 -9.63 8.22 10.03
CA HIS A 419 -8.55 8.97 10.66
C HIS A 419 -8.83 10.47 10.74
N CYS A 420 -9.47 11.05 9.72
CA CYS A 420 -9.91 12.44 9.76
C CYS A 420 -10.91 12.66 10.91
N ASN A 421 -11.93 11.81 11.01
CA ASN A 421 -12.94 11.90 12.07
C ASN A 421 -12.33 11.72 13.46
N ASP A 422 -11.48 10.69 13.65
CA ASP A 422 -10.81 10.37 14.92
C ASP A 422 -9.88 11.50 15.39
N GLN A 423 -9.31 12.26 14.45
CA GLN A 423 -8.42 13.38 14.74
C GLN A 423 -9.12 14.76 14.71
N GLY A 424 -10.45 14.79 14.58
CA GLY A 424 -11.26 16.01 14.68
C GLY A 424 -11.21 16.92 13.44
N VAL A 425 -10.84 16.39 12.27
CA VAL A 425 -10.97 17.08 10.99
C VAL A 425 -12.46 17.10 10.60
N ALA A 426 -13.02 18.28 10.35
CA ALA A 426 -14.41 18.40 9.96
C ALA A 426 -14.61 18.09 8.47
N LEU A 427 -15.51 17.16 8.14
CA LEU A 427 -15.76 16.72 6.76
C LEU A 427 -17.13 17.21 6.27
N PHE A 428 -17.15 17.94 5.16
CA PHE A 428 -18.33 18.49 4.51
C PHE A 428 -18.51 17.91 3.10
N TYR A 429 -19.05 16.70 3.04
CA TYR A 429 -19.44 16.06 1.77
C TYR A 429 -20.79 16.56 1.29
N ASN A 430 -21.11 16.40 0.00
CA ASN A 430 -22.29 16.94 -0.65
C ASN A 430 -22.36 18.46 -0.57
N ASN A 431 -21.24 19.16 -0.54
CA ASN A 431 -21.16 20.61 -0.48
C ASN A 431 -20.24 21.15 -1.58
N LYS A 432 -20.77 21.93 -2.49
CA LYS A 432 -19.98 22.67 -3.49
C LYS A 432 -19.49 23.98 -2.92
N VAL A 433 -18.30 24.42 -3.28
CA VAL A 433 -17.80 25.75 -2.98
C VAL A 433 -18.45 26.80 -3.87
N VAL A 434 -18.85 27.93 -3.30
CA VAL A 434 -19.58 28.99 -4.03
C VAL A 434 -18.69 30.22 -4.23
N LYS A 435 -18.15 30.78 -3.14
CA LYS A 435 -17.27 31.95 -3.15
C LYS A 435 -16.52 32.07 -1.85
N PHE A 436 -15.49 32.91 -1.82
CA PHE A 436 -14.83 33.37 -0.60
C PHE A 436 -15.12 34.87 -0.42
N ALA A 437 -15.56 35.27 0.77
CA ALA A 437 -15.78 36.67 1.13
C ALA A 437 -15.72 36.85 2.66
N ASP A 438 -15.27 38.00 3.10
CA ASP A 438 -15.26 38.39 4.52
C ASP A 438 -14.59 37.37 5.47
N GLY A 439 -13.48 36.75 5.00
CA GLY A 439 -12.73 35.76 5.78
C GLY A 439 -13.42 34.38 5.87
N LYS A 440 -14.41 34.11 5.02
CA LYS A 440 -15.20 32.87 5.04
C LYS A 440 -15.34 32.27 3.65
N LEU A 441 -15.28 30.94 3.58
CA LEU A 441 -15.67 30.16 2.42
C LEU A 441 -17.15 29.83 2.52
N PHE A 442 -17.92 30.19 1.50
CA PHE A 442 -19.33 29.85 1.37
C PHE A 442 -19.45 28.52 0.63
N ILE A 443 -20.13 27.57 1.25
CA ILE A 443 -20.42 26.25 0.68
C ILE A 443 -21.93 26.06 0.60
N GLU A 444 -22.40 25.37 -0.45
CA GLU A 444 -23.82 25.11 -0.67
C GLU A 444 -24.04 23.60 -0.79
N SER A 445 -24.96 23.07 0.00
CA SER A 445 -25.35 21.67 -0.03
C SER A 445 -25.93 21.31 -1.40
N THR A 446 -25.40 20.23 -1.99
CA THR A 446 -25.90 19.69 -3.27
C THR A 446 -27.22 18.92 -3.13
N LYS A 447 -27.69 18.69 -1.88
CA LYS A 447 -28.93 17.96 -1.58
C LYS A 447 -30.14 18.87 -1.47
N ASP A 448 -29.98 19.99 -0.77
CA ASP A 448 -31.11 20.89 -0.39
C ASP A 448 -30.83 22.38 -0.63
N GLY A 449 -29.61 22.72 -1.07
CA GLY A 449 -29.22 24.10 -1.35
C GLY A 449 -28.94 24.95 -0.11
N GLU A 450 -28.88 24.35 1.10
CA GLU A 450 -28.49 25.06 2.31
C GLU A 450 -27.07 25.64 2.16
N VAL A 451 -26.91 26.92 2.48
CA VAL A 451 -25.62 27.62 2.44
C VAL A 451 -25.02 27.67 3.85
N LYS A 452 -23.75 27.26 3.96
CA LYS A 452 -22.97 27.34 5.20
C LYS A 452 -21.72 28.19 4.99
N GLU A 453 -21.26 28.80 6.06
CA GLU A 453 -20.07 29.65 6.10
C GLU A 453 -18.98 28.97 6.89
N LEU A 454 -17.82 28.75 6.30
CA LEU A 454 -16.65 28.19 6.95
C LEU A 454 -15.57 29.28 7.08
N PRO A 455 -15.22 29.71 8.29
CA PRO A 455 -14.08 30.62 8.46
C PRO A 455 -12.79 29.99 7.93
N ALA A 456 -12.03 30.73 7.13
CA ALA A 456 -10.79 30.22 6.54
C ALA A 456 -9.71 31.30 6.45
N ASP A 457 -8.55 30.99 7.01
CA ASP A 457 -7.31 31.76 6.86
C ASP A 457 -6.48 31.26 5.67
N VAL A 458 -6.65 29.99 5.30
CA VAL A 458 -5.95 29.34 4.20
C VAL A 458 -6.92 28.40 3.46
N ILE A 459 -6.88 28.46 2.14
CA ILE A 459 -7.55 27.50 1.24
C ILE A 459 -6.49 26.60 0.61
N VAL A 460 -6.71 25.28 0.72
CA VAL A 460 -5.87 24.27 0.07
C VAL A 460 -6.66 23.60 -1.04
N LEU A 461 -6.20 23.69 -2.28
CA LEU A 461 -6.84 23.09 -3.44
C LEU A 461 -6.34 21.65 -3.67
N SER A 462 -7.26 20.69 -3.65
CA SER A 462 -7.02 19.27 -3.94
C SER A 462 -8.05 18.72 -4.95
N VAL A 463 -8.31 19.49 -6.00
CA VAL A 463 -9.39 19.24 -6.98
C VAL A 463 -8.94 18.39 -8.17
N GLY A 464 -7.85 17.67 -8.01
CA GLY A 464 -7.34 16.72 -9.00
C GLY A 464 -6.16 17.23 -9.82
N VAL A 465 -5.75 16.40 -10.76
CA VAL A 465 -4.59 16.62 -11.65
C VAL A 465 -4.95 16.24 -13.09
N LYS A 466 -4.22 16.81 -14.06
CA LYS A 466 -4.34 16.49 -15.49
C LYS A 466 -2.98 16.07 -16.07
N PRO A 467 -2.97 15.24 -17.14
CA PRO A 467 -1.74 14.85 -17.80
C PRO A 467 -0.85 16.03 -18.18
N ASN A 468 0.46 15.88 -17.99
CA ASN A 468 1.48 16.82 -18.46
C ASN A 468 2.13 16.23 -19.71
N ASP A 469 1.55 16.46 -20.88
CA ASP A 469 1.98 15.89 -22.15
C ASP A 469 2.45 16.92 -23.20
N ALA A 470 2.63 18.19 -22.82
CA ALA A 470 3.02 19.24 -23.74
C ALA A 470 4.33 18.90 -24.49
N LEU A 471 5.37 18.49 -23.79
CA LEU A 471 6.64 18.09 -24.39
C LEU A 471 6.50 16.88 -25.33
N TRP A 472 5.58 15.94 -25.02
CA TRP A 472 5.29 14.83 -25.92
C TRP A 472 4.68 15.30 -27.23
N GLN A 473 3.77 16.28 -27.21
CA GLN A 473 3.18 16.88 -28.39
C GLN A 473 4.26 17.56 -29.27
N GLU A 474 5.17 18.30 -28.65
CA GLU A 474 6.28 18.96 -29.37
C GLU A 474 7.21 17.94 -30.04
N LEU A 475 7.61 16.89 -29.30
CA LEU A 475 8.47 15.83 -29.81
C LEU A 475 7.81 15.03 -30.91
N LEU A 476 6.50 14.76 -30.81
CA LEU A 476 5.73 14.10 -31.86
C LEU A 476 5.69 14.96 -33.12
N ALA A 477 5.46 16.27 -32.98
CA ALA A 477 5.43 17.23 -34.11
C ALA A 477 6.80 17.38 -34.79
N SER A 478 7.90 17.03 -34.14
CA SER A 478 9.23 17.04 -34.74
C SER A 478 9.45 15.98 -35.83
N GLY A 479 8.55 15.01 -35.93
CA GLY A 479 8.66 13.87 -36.86
C GLY A 479 9.63 12.77 -36.40
N HIS A 480 10.07 12.77 -35.13
CA HIS A 480 10.90 11.68 -34.63
C HIS A 480 10.13 10.34 -34.65
N PRO A 481 10.74 9.24 -35.19
CA PRO A 481 10.01 8.00 -35.50
C PRO A 481 9.50 7.23 -34.26
N SER A 482 10.08 7.47 -33.10
CA SER A 482 9.78 6.70 -31.87
C SER A 482 9.65 7.62 -30.66
N VAL A 483 8.45 8.18 -30.44
CA VAL A 483 8.11 9.01 -29.29
C VAL A 483 6.94 8.40 -28.52
N TRP A 484 7.16 8.09 -27.28
CA TRP A 484 6.20 7.40 -26.41
C TRP A 484 5.89 8.21 -25.16
N LYS A 485 4.78 7.91 -24.50
CA LYS A 485 4.48 8.46 -23.17
C LYS A 485 4.10 7.37 -22.17
N ALA A 486 4.36 7.62 -20.88
CA ALA A 486 4.10 6.68 -19.80
C ALA A 486 3.59 7.38 -18.52
N GLY A 487 2.96 6.60 -17.64
CA GLY A 487 2.44 7.10 -16.36
C GLY A 487 1.35 8.15 -16.53
N ASP A 488 1.35 9.14 -15.66
CA ASP A 488 0.33 10.19 -15.64
C ASP A 488 0.37 11.13 -16.85
N ALA A 489 1.44 11.09 -17.64
CA ALA A 489 1.47 11.78 -18.94
C ALA A 489 0.49 11.16 -19.96
N ILE A 490 0.05 9.91 -19.77
CA ILE A 490 -1.03 9.28 -20.55
C ILE A 490 -2.38 9.63 -19.93
N ALA A 491 -2.55 9.22 -18.67
CA ALA A 491 -3.75 9.39 -17.87
C ALA A 491 -3.38 9.31 -16.40
N THR A 492 -3.93 10.21 -15.61
CA THR A 492 -3.66 10.26 -14.17
C THR A 492 -4.09 8.97 -13.48
N GLY A 493 -3.29 8.50 -12.54
CA GLY A 493 -3.53 7.22 -11.88
C GLY A 493 -2.68 6.97 -10.65
N LYS A 494 -2.66 5.73 -10.18
CA LYS A 494 -1.85 5.29 -9.05
C LYS A 494 -0.48 4.78 -9.50
N ILE A 495 0.42 4.54 -8.55
CA ILE A 495 1.80 4.08 -8.74
C ILE A 495 1.87 2.81 -9.61
N ASN A 496 0.95 1.85 -9.39
CA ASN A 496 0.88 0.60 -10.16
C ASN A 496 0.75 0.83 -11.67
N LYS A 497 -0.05 1.81 -12.10
CA LYS A 497 -0.20 2.15 -13.53
C LYS A 497 1.09 2.76 -14.08
N ALA A 498 1.72 3.66 -13.33
CA ALA A 498 2.97 4.27 -13.74
C ALA A 498 4.08 3.22 -13.91
N VAL A 499 4.26 2.34 -12.93
CA VAL A 499 5.24 1.24 -12.97
C VAL A 499 4.93 0.26 -14.11
N LEU A 500 3.65 -0.10 -14.30
CA LEU A 500 3.25 -0.98 -15.40
C LEU A 500 3.52 -0.37 -16.79
N HIS A 501 3.25 0.94 -16.98
CA HIS A 501 3.52 1.62 -18.25
C HIS A 501 5.02 1.67 -18.54
N GLY A 502 5.85 2.01 -17.54
CA GLY A 502 7.30 2.00 -17.68
C GLY A 502 7.85 0.62 -18.04
N SER A 503 7.40 -0.41 -17.33
CA SER A 503 7.77 -1.81 -17.60
C SER A 503 7.34 -2.24 -19.01
N LYS A 504 6.10 -1.97 -19.42
CA LYS A 504 5.62 -2.30 -20.76
C LYS A 504 6.48 -1.66 -21.85
N PHE A 505 6.77 -0.37 -21.73
CA PHE A 505 7.66 0.29 -22.67
C PHE A 505 9.05 -0.35 -22.71
N GLY A 506 9.64 -0.56 -21.52
CA GLY A 506 10.97 -1.18 -21.40
C GLY A 506 11.07 -2.57 -22.05
N TYR A 507 10.01 -3.38 -21.99
CA TYR A 507 9.97 -4.72 -22.59
C TYR A 507 9.56 -4.73 -24.06
N SER A 508 8.79 -3.75 -24.53
CA SER A 508 8.23 -3.75 -25.90
C SER A 508 9.00 -2.93 -26.92
N LEU A 509 10.00 -2.15 -26.50
CA LEU A 509 10.86 -1.43 -27.42
C LEU A 509 11.70 -2.41 -28.23
N ASN A 510 11.55 -2.37 -29.57
CA ASN A 510 12.25 -3.28 -30.48
C ASN A 510 13.58 -2.71 -30.94
#